data_bf368770f35e0bb15e631719163d19c2
#
_entry.id   bf368770f35e0bb15e631719163d19c2
#
_cell.length_a   1.000
_cell.length_b   1.000
_cell.length_c   1.000
_cell.angle_alpha   90.00
_cell.angle_beta   90.00
_cell.angle_gamma   90.00
#
_symmetry.space_group_name_H-M   'P 1'
#
loop_
_entity.id
_entity.type
_entity.pdbx_description
1 polymer ?
#
loop_
_entity_poly.entity_id
_entity_poly.type
_entity_poly.pdbx_seq_one_letter_code
_entity_poly.pdbx_strand_id
1 'polypeptide(L)'
;MPSVLLWGAIGLAIVAAIVGLMVWDARRRKSPSVLLDVIAAMARVWVAIVALGIVVTIIRWVSGGPYDLAEMPVTLRWPTELPCQSRGGGITGEGAVLHCAVADSASATVSGLDGGLRALLGFGSVLSLLVAAVPGVVIAVLGQRALTRAPFAARSARWLLVSAIVVLVAGTLGSLLNDVGSFLVAQSVLAEPIADSPVTAPWAFSLNPPVWPLGVALGLGALSVIFQQGARLQRETEGLV
;
A
#
# COMPACT_ATOMS: atom_id res chain seq x y z
N MET A 1 -10.69 -20.58 15.28
CA MET A 1 -9.72 -20.93 14.23
C MET A 1 -10.30 -21.55 12.95
N PRO A 2 -11.34 -22.42 12.94
CA PRO A 2 -11.86 -22.99 11.68
C PRO A 2 -12.48 -21.96 10.72
N SER A 3 -13.06 -20.90 11.24
CA SER A 3 -13.68 -19.83 10.43
C SER A 3 -12.66 -19.06 9.57
N VAL A 4 -11.49 -18.75 10.10
CA VAL A 4 -10.45 -18.01 9.35
C VAL A 4 -9.90 -18.83 8.19
N LEU A 5 -9.69 -20.13 8.40
CA LEU A 5 -9.27 -21.07 7.35
C LEU A 5 -10.34 -21.21 6.27
N LEU A 6 -11.63 -21.25 6.65
CA LEU A 6 -12.74 -21.33 5.71
C LEU A 6 -12.82 -20.08 4.82
N TRP A 7 -12.74 -18.88 5.40
CA TRP A 7 -12.75 -17.62 4.65
C TRP A 7 -11.52 -17.48 3.73
N GLY A 8 -10.35 -17.95 4.21
CA GLY A 8 -9.14 -17.99 3.39
C GLY A 8 -9.29 -18.94 2.20
N ALA A 9 -9.85 -20.13 2.40
CA ALA A 9 -10.10 -21.10 1.33
C ALA A 9 -11.12 -20.59 0.30
N ILE A 10 -12.20 -19.93 0.76
CA ILE A 10 -13.20 -19.32 -0.13
C ILE A 10 -12.55 -18.20 -0.96
N GLY A 11 -11.75 -17.33 -0.35
CA GLY A 11 -11.04 -16.27 -1.06
C GLY A 11 -10.10 -16.82 -2.13
N LEU A 12 -9.33 -17.86 -1.80
CA LEU A 12 -8.43 -18.53 -2.75
C LEU A 12 -9.20 -19.19 -3.92
N ALA A 13 -10.32 -19.83 -3.64
CA ALA A 13 -11.17 -20.44 -4.65
C ALA A 13 -11.76 -19.40 -5.61
N ILE A 14 -12.20 -18.24 -5.10
CA ILE A 14 -12.70 -17.14 -5.92
C ILE A 14 -11.59 -16.60 -6.83
N VAL A 15 -10.38 -16.38 -6.30
CA VAL A 15 -9.24 -15.91 -7.10
C VAL A 15 -8.88 -16.93 -8.18
N ALA A 16 -8.82 -18.22 -7.83
CA ALA A 16 -8.56 -19.29 -8.80
C ALA A 16 -9.62 -19.37 -9.90
N ALA A 17 -10.90 -19.20 -9.56
CA ALA A 17 -11.99 -19.16 -10.53
C ALA A 17 -11.88 -17.97 -11.47
N ILE A 18 -11.58 -16.77 -10.96
CA ILE A 18 -11.37 -15.55 -11.77
C ILE A 18 -10.20 -15.76 -12.74
N VAL A 19 -9.06 -16.25 -12.26
CA VAL A 19 -7.89 -16.52 -13.10
C VAL A 19 -8.23 -17.60 -14.15
N GLY A 20 -8.92 -18.67 -13.76
CA GLY A 20 -9.37 -19.72 -14.66
C GLY A 20 -10.27 -19.20 -15.80
N LEU A 21 -11.23 -18.32 -15.47
CA LEU A 21 -12.10 -17.67 -16.45
C LEU A 21 -11.31 -16.76 -17.40
N MET A 22 -10.32 -16.00 -16.88
CA MET A 22 -9.47 -15.16 -17.71
C MET A 22 -8.59 -15.97 -18.66
N VAL A 23 -8.01 -17.07 -18.21
CA VAL A 23 -7.23 -18.00 -19.06
C VAL A 23 -8.13 -18.62 -20.13
N TRP A 24 -9.32 -19.04 -19.76
CA TRP A 24 -10.26 -19.61 -20.70
C TRP A 24 -10.69 -18.62 -21.78
N ASP A 25 -11.02 -17.38 -21.41
CA ASP A 25 -11.37 -16.32 -22.35
C ASP A 25 -10.18 -15.95 -23.27
N ALA A 26 -8.96 -15.84 -22.75
CA ALA A 26 -7.76 -15.58 -23.53
C ALA A 26 -7.48 -16.71 -24.55
N ARG A 27 -7.66 -17.98 -24.15
CA ARG A 27 -7.56 -19.13 -25.07
C ARG A 27 -8.63 -19.11 -26.14
N ARG A 28 -9.84 -18.72 -25.77
CA ARG A 28 -10.97 -18.65 -26.71
C ARG A 28 -10.75 -17.59 -27.80
N ARG A 29 -10.10 -16.49 -27.47
CA ARG A 29 -9.72 -15.40 -28.40
C ARG A 29 -8.51 -15.73 -29.28
N LYS A 30 -7.91 -16.94 -29.15
CA LYS A 30 -6.70 -17.33 -29.91
C LYS A 30 -5.56 -16.32 -29.79
N SER A 31 -5.37 -15.74 -28.61
CA SER A 31 -4.34 -14.75 -28.36
C SER A 31 -2.94 -15.33 -28.63
N PRO A 32 -2.04 -14.59 -29.26
CA PRO A 32 -0.67 -15.03 -29.55
C PRO A 32 0.15 -15.26 -28.25
N SER A 33 -0.27 -14.66 -27.11
CA SER A 33 0.35 -14.87 -25.81
C SER A 33 -0.69 -14.80 -24.69
N VAL A 34 -1.25 -15.99 -24.36
CA VAL A 34 -2.25 -16.15 -23.29
C VAL A 34 -1.76 -15.57 -21.97
N LEU A 35 -0.47 -15.73 -21.66
CA LEU A 35 0.14 -15.24 -20.42
C LEU A 35 0.08 -13.70 -20.32
N LEU A 36 0.45 -12.99 -21.39
CA LEU A 36 0.41 -11.52 -21.41
C LEU A 36 -1.00 -10.97 -21.30
N ASP A 37 -1.98 -11.61 -21.94
CA ASP A 37 -3.38 -11.21 -21.85
C ASP A 37 -3.94 -11.39 -20.44
N VAL A 38 -3.60 -12.50 -19.78
CA VAL A 38 -4.01 -12.77 -18.39
C VAL A 38 -3.38 -11.75 -17.44
N ILE A 39 -2.08 -11.49 -17.57
CA ILE A 39 -1.40 -10.50 -16.74
C ILE A 39 -2.01 -9.10 -16.94
N ALA A 40 -2.26 -8.69 -18.20
CA ALA A 40 -2.86 -7.40 -18.48
C ALA A 40 -4.32 -7.30 -17.97
N ALA A 41 -5.07 -8.40 -18.02
CA ALA A 41 -6.43 -8.47 -17.48
C ALA A 41 -6.42 -8.36 -15.94
N MET A 42 -5.55 -9.09 -15.25
CA MET A 42 -5.39 -9.01 -13.80
C MET A 42 -4.98 -7.59 -13.37
N ALA A 43 -4.07 -6.96 -14.09
CA ALA A 43 -3.65 -5.58 -13.82
C ALA A 43 -4.81 -4.59 -13.93
N ARG A 44 -5.70 -4.75 -14.93
CA ARG A 44 -6.91 -3.91 -15.06
C ARG A 44 -7.89 -4.13 -13.90
N VAL A 45 -8.10 -5.39 -13.51
CA VAL A 45 -8.94 -5.72 -12.34
C VAL A 45 -8.37 -5.08 -11.08
N TRP A 46 -7.04 -5.17 -10.87
CA TRP A 46 -6.39 -4.50 -9.75
C TRP A 46 -6.64 -3.00 -9.74
N VAL A 47 -6.44 -2.32 -10.87
CA VAL A 47 -6.71 -0.87 -11.01
C VAL A 47 -8.17 -0.55 -10.72
N ALA A 48 -9.12 -1.38 -11.19
CA ALA A 48 -10.54 -1.19 -10.90
C ALA A 48 -10.87 -1.34 -9.41
N ILE A 49 -10.26 -2.33 -8.72
CA ILE A 49 -10.41 -2.51 -7.27
C ILE A 49 -9.89 -1.29 -6.52
N VAL A 50 -8.69 -0.80 -6.89
CA VAL A 50 -8.10 0.39 -6.25
C VAL A 50 -8.96 1.63 -6.53
N ALA A 51 -9.44 1.82 -7.76
CA ALA A 51 -10.35 2.92 -8.10
C ALA A 51 -11.64 2.87 -7.27
N LEU A 52 -12.22 1.68 -7.09
CA LEU A 52 -13.37 1.49 -6.20
C LEU A 52 -13.00 1.85 -4.75
N GLY A 53 -11.82 1.44 -4.28
CA GLY A 53 -11.30 1.80 -2.95
C GLY A 53 -11.20 3.31 -2.77
N ILE A 54 -10.71 4.04 -3.76
CA ILE A 54 -10.66 5.52 -3.73
C ILE A 54 -12.07 6.11 -3.62
N VAL A 55 -13.02 5.63 -4.43
CA VAL A 55 -14.41 6.10 -4.39
C VAL A 55 -15.02 5.86 -3.01
N VAL A 56 -14.85 4.66 -2.44
CA VAL A 56 -15.35 4.32 -1.09
C VAL A 56 -14.70 5.22 -0.04
N THR A 57 -13.39 5.48 -0.13
CA THR A 57 -12.67 6.38 0.79
C THR A 57 -13.22 7.79 0.72
N ILE A 58 -13.47 8.32 -0.48
CA ILE A 58 -14.05 9.66 -0.66
C ILE A 58 -15.49 9.71 -0.11
N ILE A 59 -16.30 8.69 -0.36
CA ILE A 59 -17.67 8.62 0.18
C ILE A 59 -17.62 8.61 1.72
N ARG A 60 -16.78 7.78 2.33
CA ARG A 60 -16.61 7.75 3.80
C ARG A 60 -16.15 9.08 4.36
N TRP A 61 -15.24 9.75 3.67
CA TRP A 61 -14.76 11.08 4.05
C TRP A 61 -15.90 12.10 4.06
N VAL A 62 -16.68 12.17 2.97
CA VAL A 62 -17.78 13.14 2.82
C VAL A 62 -18.96 12.81 3.74
N SER A 63 -19.30 11.54 3.91
CA SER A 63 -20.44 11.10 4.75
C SER A 63 -20.22 11.22 6.25
N GLY A 64 -18.98 11.46 6.67
CA GLY A 64 -18.66 11.58 8.10
C GLY A 64 -18.68 10.27 8.88
N GLY A 65 -18.57 9.14 8.19
CA GLY A 65 -18.54 7.82 8.80
C GLY A 65 -17.31 7.58 9.71
N PRO A 66 -17.31 6.46 10.44
CA PRO A 66 -16.18 6.07 11.28
C PRO A 66 -14.93 5.85 10.40
N TYR A 67 -13.77 6.19 10.95
CA TYR A 67 -12.48 6.05 10.30
C TYR A 67 -11.68 4.94 10.96
N ASP A 68 -11.20 3.99 10.17
CA ASP A 68 -10.41 2.86 10.65
C ASP A 68 -8.93 3.22 10.51
N LEU A 69 -8.24 3.32 11.65
CA LEU A 69 -6.80 3.55 11.75
C LEU A 69 -6.12 2.22 12.03
N ALA A 70 -5.29 1.73 11.13
CA ALA A 70 -4.56 0.48 11.30
C ALA A 70 -3.40 0.60 12.28
N GLU A 71 -2.76 1.79 12.33
CA GLU A 71 -1.56 2.05 13.11
C GLU A 71 -1.69 3.40 13.83
N MET A 72 -2.60 3.49 14.79
CA MET A 72 -2.69 4.66 15.67
C MET A 72 -1.55 4.58 16.69
N PRO A 73 -0.69 5.60 16.80
CA PRO A 73 0.41 5.58 17.77
C PRO A 73 -0.16 5.65 19.19
N VAL A 74 0.28 4.73 20.05
CA VAL A 74 -0.14 4.63 21.44
C VAL A 74 1.06 4.33 22.33
N THR A 75 0.99 4.74 23.60
CA THR A 75 1.92 4.27 24.63
C THR A 75 1.16 3.38 25.58
N LEU A 76 1.52 2.10 25.62
CA LEU A 76 0.90 1.12 26.50
C LEU A 76 1.73 0.98 27.78
N ARG A 77 1.08 1.19 28.94
CA ARG A 77 1.66 0.82 30.24
C ARG A 77 1.29 -0.61 30.55
N TRP A 78 2.28 -1.46 30.66
CA TRP A 78 2.06 -2.83 31.10
C TRP A 78 1.74 -2.86 32.60
N PRO A 79 0.79 -3.71 33.05
CA PRO A 79 0.44 -3.83 34.47
C PRO A 79 1.58 -4.29 35.35
N THR A 80 2.52 -5.04 34.79
CA THR A 80 3.78 -5.45 35.40
C THR A 80 4.91 -4.79 34.64
N GLU A 81 5.83 -4.12 35.33
CA GLU A 81 7.01 -3.55 34.70
C GLU A 81 7.78 -4.64 33.96
N LEU A 82 7.69 -4.65 32.65
CA LEU A 82 8.52 -5.48 31.80
C LEU A 82 9.92 -4.88 31.79
N PRO A 83 10.94 -5.60 32.24
CA PRO A 83 12.29 -5.06 32.40
C PRO A 83 13.01 -4.97 31.04
N CYS A 84 12.56 -4.08 30.16
CA CYS A 84 13.28 -3.78 28.91
C CYS A 84 14.66 -3.18 29.18
N GLN A 85 14.89 -2.67 30.39
CA GLN A 85 16.14 -2.02 30.79
C GLN A 85 16.94 -2.78 31.88
N SER A 86 16.40 -3.78 32.54
CA SER A 86 17.08 -4.53 33.61
C SER A 86 17.40 -5.97 33.20
N ARG A 87 18.63 -6.38 33.44
CA ARG A 87 19.20 -7.69 33.10
C ARG A 87 18.66 -8.87 33.90
N GLY A 88 17.47 -8.88 34.44
CA GLY A 88 17.15 -9.90 35.41
C GLY A 88 15.71 -10.33 35.63
N GLY A 89 14.79 -10.02 34.75
CA GLY A 89 13.41 -10.49 34.93
C GLY A 89 12.69 -10.59 33.61
N GLY A 90 12.06 -11.70 33.32
CA GLY A 90 11.17 -11.91 32.19
C GLY A 90 9.86 -12.54 32.66
N ILE A 91 8.78 -12.39 31.95
CA ILE A 91 7.56 -13.15 32.16
C ILE A 91 7.82 -14.54 31.62
N THR A 92 7.83 -15.55 32.47
CA THR A 92 8.07 -16.94 32.09
C THR A 92 6.74 -17.61 31.74
N GLY A 93 6.64 -18.17 30.54
CA GLY A 93 5.63 -19.14 30.12
C GLY A 93 6.22 -20.54 30.03
N GLU A 94 5.46 -21.53 29.59
CA GLU A 94 5.96 -22.89 29.34
C GLU A 94 7.03 -22.88 28.23
N GLY A 95 8.31 -22.76 28.63
CA GLY A 95 9.47 -22.84 27.74
C GLY A 95 9.87 -21.57 26.99
N ALA A 96 9.06 -20.49 27.04
CA ALA A 96 9.38 -19.21 26.45
C ALA A 96 9.44 -18.10 27.51
N VAL A 97 10.40 -17.18 27.36
CA VAL A 97 10.58 -16.03 28.28
C VAL A 97 10.42 -14.73 27.50
N LEU A 98 9.47 -13.90 27.90
CA LEU A 98 9.30 -12.56 27.35
C LEU A 98 10.22 -11.59 28.12
N HIS A 99 11.29 -11.18 27.49
CA HIS A 99 12.26 -10.26 28.09
C HIS A 99 11.88 -8.79 27.94
N CYS A 100 11.25 -8.43 26.84
CA CYS A 100 10.84 -7.06 26.55
C CYS A 100 9.66 -7.05 25.57
N ALA A 101 8.69 -6.18 25.81
CA ALA A 101 7.63 -5.90 24.85
C ALA A 101 7.30 -4.41 24.90
N VAL A 102 7.22 -3.81 23.70
CA VAL A 102 6.79 -2.42 23.51
C VAL A 102 5.61 -2.47 22.56
N ALA A 103 4.56 -1.75 22.86
CA ALA A 103 3.41 -1.60 21.96
C ALA A 103 3.32 -0.12 21.59
N ASP A 104 3.76 0.17 20.36
CA ASP A 104 3.86 1.53 19.83
C ASP A 104 2.65 1.90 18.95
N SER A 105 1.83 0.92 18.57
CA SER A 105 0.68 1.13 17.73
C SER A 105 -0.51 0.24 18.10
N ALA A 106 -1.71 0.73 17.86
CA ALA A 106 -2.95 0.00 18.02
C ALA A 106 -3.88 0.27 16.83
N SER A 107 -4.70 -0.71 16.44
CA SER A 107 -5.79 -0.47 15.52
C SER A 107 -7.00 0.12 16.24
N ALA A 108 -7.53 1.21 15.71
CA ALA A 108 -8.66 1.90 16.31
C ALA A 108 -9.66 2.35 15.24
N THR A 109 -10.94 2.29 15.58
CA THR A 109 -12.03 2.90 14.78
C THR A 109 -12.51 4.13 15.50
N VAL A 110 -12.35 5.30 14.87
CA VAL A 110 -12.67 6.60 15.49
C VAL A 110 -13.81 7.26 14.72
N SER A 111 -14.79 7.79 15.45
CA SER A 111 -15.90 8.56 14.93
C SER A 111 -15.94 9.97 15.53
N GLY A 112 -16.60 10.91 14.84
CA GLY A 112 -16.70 12.30 15.34
C GLY A 112 -15.46 13.14 15.12
N LEU A 113 -14.57 12.74 14.20
CA LEU A 113 -13.37 13.52 13.85
C LEU A 113 -13.74 14.89 13.29
N ASP A 114 -12.97 15.90 13.71
CA ASP A 114 -13.02 17.23 13.11
C ASP A 114 -12.77 17.20 11.60
N GLY A 115 -13.38 18.15 10.88
CA GLY A 115 -13.29 18.24 9.41
C GLY A 115 -11.85 18.33 8.89
N GLY A 116 -10.97 19.03 9.62
CA GLY A 116 -9.57 19.15 9.27
C GLY A 116 -8.80 17.83 9.38
N LEU A 117 -8.95 17.13 10.50
CA LEU A 117 -8.32 15.80 10.72
C LEU A 117 -8.84 14.78 9.72
N ARG A 118 -10.14 14.80 9.45
CA ARG A 118 -10.76 13.93 8.47
C ARG A 118 -10.22 14.19 7.06
N ALA A 119 -10.03 15.46 6.68
CA ALA A 119 -9.42 15.82 5.41
C ALA A 119 -7.98 15.31 5.31
N LEU A 120 -7.18 15.51 6.36
CA LEU A 120 -5.79 15.08 6.42
C LEU A 120 -5.65 13.57 6.19
N LEU A 121 -6.40 12.76 6.94
CA LEU A 121 -6.42 11.31 6.82
C LEU A 121 -7.00 10.84 5.47
N GLY A 122 -8.06 11.50 4.99
CA GLY A 122 -8.67 11.21 3.70
C GLY A 122 -7.70 11.43 2.54
N PHE A 123 -6.99 12.54 2.53
CA PHE A 123 -5.96 12.81 1.53
C PHE A 123 -4.80 11.82 1.62
N GLY A 124 -4.29 11.53 2.81
CA GLY A 124 -3.26 10.53 3.02
C GLY A 124 -3.65 9.16 2.47
N SER A 125 -4.87 8.71 2.76
CA SER A 125 -5.41 7.44 2.28
C SER A 125 -5.59 7.40 0.76
N VAL A 126 -6.10 8.47 0.14
CA VAL A 126 -6.24 8.57 -1.32
C VAL A 126 -4.87 8.53 -2.00
N LEU A 127 -3.87 9.25 -1.48
CA LEU A 127 -2.51 9.21 -2.02
C LEU A 127 -1.90 7.81 -1.91
N SER A 128 -2.08 7.12 -0.80
CA SER A 128 -1.61 5.74 -0.61
C SER A 128 -2.28 4.78 -1.61
N LEU A 129 -3.59 4.92 -1.86
CA LEU A 129 -4.30 4.14 -2.86
C LEU A 129 -3.83 4.47 -4.29
N LEU A 130 -3.55 5.74 -4.61
CA LEU A 130 -2.97 6.11 -5.90
C LEU A 130 -1.64 5.42 -6.15
N VAL A 131 -0.77 5.36 -5.15
CA VAL A 131 0.50 4.61 -5.23
C VAL A 131 0.25 3.12 -5.43
N ALA A 132 -0.72 2.54 -4.73
CA ALA A 132 -1.10 1.13 -4.90
C ALA A 132 -1.64 0.82 -6.31
N ALA A 133 -2.21 1.81 -7.03
CA ALA A 133 -2.65 1.65 -8.42
C ALA A 133 -1.49 1.56 -9.42
N VAL A 134 -0.33 2.19 -9.11
CA VAL A 134 0.78 2.35 -10.06
C VAL A 134 1.27 1.02 -10.67
N PRO A 135 1.55 -0.04 -9.90
CA PRO A 135 1.99 -1.31 -10.49
C PRO A 135 0.99 -1.87 -11.51
N GLY A 136 -0.30 -1.82 -11.17
CA GLY A 136 -1.36 -2.26 -12.08
C GLY A 136 -1.41 -1.45 -13.37
N VAL A 137 -1.33 -0.13 -13.28
CA VAL A 137 -1.30 0.76 -14.46
C VAL A 137 -0.08 0.48 -15.33
N VAL A 138 1.11 0.38 -14.72
CA VAL A 138 2.36 0.08 -15.45
C VAL A 138 2.25 -1.25 -16.17
N ILE A 139 1.83 -2.31 -15.49
CA ILE A 139 1.69 -3.65 -16.08
C ILE A 139 0.62 -3.64 -17.20
N ALA A 140 -0.52 -3.00 -16.99
CA ALA A 140 -1.57 -2.91 -18.00
C ALA A 140 -1.10 -2.19 -19.27
N VAL A 141 -0.39 -1.06 -19.11
CA VAL A 141 0.14 -0.27 -20.23
C VAL A 141 1.25 -1.02 -20.98
N LEU A 142 2.20 -1.61 -20.26
CA LEU A 142 3.30 -2.35 -20.89
C LEU A 142 2.81 -3.63 -21.56
N GLY A 143 1.89 -4.37 -20.92
CA GLY A 143 1.30 -5.58 -21.48
C GLY A 143 0.54 -5.30 -22.78
N GLN A 144 -0.26 -4.23 -22.83
CA GLN A 144 -0.95 -3.83 -24.07
C GLN A 144 0.03 -3.50 -25.20
N ARG A 145 1.13 -2.81 -24.88
CA ARG A 145 2.13 -2.43 -25.89
C ARG A 145 2.98 -3.61 -26.36
N ALA A 146 3.25 -4.56 -25.51
CA ALA A 146 3.91 -5.79 -25.90
C ALA A 146 3.09 -6.57 -26.93
N LEU A 147 1.77 -6.56 -26.79
CA LEU A 147 0.85 -7.18 -27.77
C LEU A 147 0.81 -6.45 -29.12
N THR A 148 1.07 -5.13 -29.16
CA THR A 148 1.08 -4.33 -30.40
C THR A 148 2.44 -4.29 -31.11
N ARG A 149 3.41 -5.14 -30.69
CA ARG A 149 4.78 -5.23 -31.24
C ARG A 149 5.61 -3.94 -31.18
N ALA A 150 5.25 -2.99 -30.31
CA ALA A 150 6.00 -1.75 -30.08
C ALA A 150 6.39 -1.59 -28.60
N PRO A 151 7.10 -2.55 -27.98
CA PRO A 151 7.37 -2.52 -26.54
C PRO A 151 8.28 -1.34 -26.14
N PHE A 152 9.23 -0.94 -26.97
CA PHE A 152 10.20 0.11 -26.71
C PHE A 152 9.79 1.49 -27.24
N ALA A 153 8.50 1.79 -27.29
CA ALA A 153 8.08 3.14 -27.67
C ALA A 153 8.55 4.18 -26.62
N ALA A 154 9.04 5.34 -27.07
CA ALA A 154 9.48 6.45 -26.21
C ALA A 154 8.42 6.89 -25.18
N ARG A 155 7.14 6.69 -25.53
CA ARG A 155 6.01 6.93 -24.63
C ARG A 155 5.99 5.96 -23.43
N SER A 156 6.52 4.71 -23.57
CA SER A 156 6.60 3.74 -22.45
C SER A 156 7.58 4.22 -21.39
N ALA A 157 8.73 4.72 -21.80
CA ALA A 157 9.73 5.28 -20.92
C ALA A 157 9.19 6.49 -20.14
N ARG A 158 8.46 7.38 -20.81
CA ARG A 158 7.84 8.54 -20.14
C ARG A 158 6.80 8.11 -19.09
N TRP A 159 5.99 7.09 -19.36
CA TRP A 159 5.04 6.57 -18.39
C TRP A 159 5.73 5.98 -17.16
N LEU A 160 6.84 5.24 -17.35
CA LEU A 160 7.64 4.71 -16.24
C LEU A 160 8.22 5.84 -15.38
N LEU A 161 8.74 6.92 -16.01
CA LEU A 161 9.27 8.06 -15.29
C LEU A 161 8.18 8.79 -14.49
N VAL A 162 7.02 9.05 -15.10
CA VAL A 162 5.88 9.67 -14.41
C VAL A 162 5.42 8.79 -13.25
N SER A 163 5.34 7.47 -13.44
CA SER A 163 5.02 6.53 -12.38
C SER A 163 6.02 6.56 -11.23
N ALA A 164 7.32 6.68 -11.54
CA ALA A 164 8.38 6.83 -10.53
C ALA A 164 8.18 8.09 -9.67
N ILE A 165 7.90 9.23 -10.31
CA ILE A 165 7.64 10.51 -9.63
C ILE A 165 6.37 10.41 -8.78
N VAL A 166 5.30 9.83 -9.31
CA VAL A 166 4.04 9.65 -8.56
C VAL A 166 4.26 8.79 -7.34
N VAL A 167 4.97 7.66 -7.45
CA VAL A 167 5.27 6.79 -6.31
C VAL A 167 6.09 7.53 -5.26
N LEU A 168 7.12 8.27 -5.68
CA LEU A 168 7.96 8.99 -4.75
C LEU A 168 7.18 10.08 -4.02
N VAL A 169 6.50 10.95 -4.75
CA VAL A 169 5.81 12.11 -4.17
C VAL A 169 4.56 11.69 -3.41
N ALA A 170 3.67 10.93 -4.05
CA ALA A 170 2.42 10.52 -3.40
C ALA A 170 2.65 9.48 -2.29
N GLY A 171 3.66 8.63 -2.42
CA GLY A 171 4.02 7.65 -1.39
C GLY A 171 4.58 8.30 -0.13
N THR A 172 5.52 9.23 -0.27
CA THR A 172 6.08 9.95 0.88
C THR A 172 5.07 10.91 1.50
N LEU A 173 4.36 11.70 0.68
CA LEU A 173 3.35 12.64 1.18
C LEU A 173 2.17 11.92 1.82
N GLY A 174 1.69 10.83 1.22
CA GLY A 174 0.58 10.04 1.75
C GLY A 174 0.89 9.43 3.11
N SER A 175 2.09 8.86 3.30
CA SER A 175 2.52 8.35 4.60
C SER A 175 2.68 9.46 5.63
N LEU A 176 3.32 10.59 5.28
CA LEU A 176 3.45 11.73 6.18
C LEU A 176 2.09 12.24 6.66
N LEU A 177 1.11 12.39 5.76
CA LEU A 177 -0.23 12.84 6.12
C LEU A 177 -0.94 11.82 7.04
N ASN A 178 -0.77 10.53 6.80
CA ASN A 178 -1.33 9.49 7.65
C ASN A 178 -0.66 9.47 9.03
N ASP A 179 0.68 9.57 9.11
CA ASP A 179 1.42 9.59 10.38
C ASP A 179 1.03 10.82 11.23
N VAL A 180 1.00 12.01 10.61
CA VAL A 180 0.58 13.24 11.29
C VAL A 180 -0.89 13.15 11.70
N GLY A 181 -1.74 12.65 10.81
CA GLY A 181 -3.16 12.50 11.08
C GLY A 181 -3.45 11.52 12.22
N SER A 182 -2.82 10.35 12.21
CA SER A 182 -2.99 9.34 13.27
C SER A 182 -2.45 9.83 14.61
N PHE A 183 -1.33 10.57 14.62
CA PHE A 183 -0.82 11.20 15.84
C PHE A 183 -1.78 12.23 16.41
N LEU A 184 -2.32 13.14 15.59
CA LEU A 184 -3.28 14.14 16.04
C LEU A 184 -4.60 13.52 16.53
N VAL A 185 -5.05 12.44 15.90
CA VAL A 185 -6.20 11.67 16.39
C VAL A 185 -5.89 11.03 17.74
N ALA A 186 -4.72 10.41 17.90
CA ALA A 186 -4.31 9.84 19.18
C ALA A 186 -4.32 10.89 20.29
N GLN A 187 -3.82 12.09 20.04
CA GLN A 187 -3.85 13.20 20.98
C GLN A 187 -5.26 13.70 21.31
N SER A 188 -6.21 13.56 20.37
CA SER A 188 -7.59 14.03 20.60
C SER A 188 -8.48 13.02 21.32
N VAL A 189 -8.14 11.72 21.25
CA VAL A 189 -9.00 10.63 21.74
C VAL A 189 -8.43 9.95 22.99
N LEU A 190 -7.10 9.88 23.10
CA LEU A 190 -6.45 9.19 24.22
C LEU A 190 -6.19 10.15 25.37
N ALA A 191 -6.08 9.57 26.58
CA ALA A 191 -5.70 10.31 27.78
C ALA A 191 -4.29 10.92 27.63
N GLU A 192 -4.06 12.04 28.33
CA GLU A 192 -2.73 12.66 28.36
C GLU A 192 -1.66 11.66 28.83
N PRO A 193 -0.40 11.81 28.37
CA PRO A 193 0.69 10.89 28.71
C PRO A 193 0.98 10.78 30.22
N ILE A 194 0.55 11.77 31.01
CA ILE A 194 0.75 11.84 32.47
C ILE A 194 -0.41 11.15 33.22
N ALA A 195 -1.52 10.86 32.57
CA ALA A 195 -2.68 10.24 33.17
C ALA A 195 -2.36 8.81 33.64
N ASP A 196 -2.96 8.39 34.75
CA ASP A 196 -2.84 7.02 35.27
C ASP A 196 -3.76 6.05 34.50
N SER A 197 -3.58 6.02 33.17
CA SER A 197 -4.32 5.20 32.23
C SER A 197 -3.38 4.14 31.64
N PRO A 198 -3.88 2.91 31.42
CA PRO A 198 -3.09 1.85 30.82
C PRO A 198 -2.70 2.15 29.36
N VAL A 199 -3.45 3.00 28.68
CA VAL A 199 -3.18 3.45 27.30
C VAL A 199 -3.22 4.97 27.26
N THR A 200 -2.14 5.57 26.80
CA THR A 200 -2.01 7.03 26.71
C THR A 200 -1.58 7.45 25.31
N ALA A 201 -1.79 8.72 25.00
CA ALA A 201 -1.25 9.33 23.79
C ALA A 201 0.31 9.33 23.84
N PRO A 202 0.98 9.24 22.68
CA PRO A 202 2.44 9.29 22.65
C PRO A 202 2.96 10.67 23.03
N TRP A 203 4.11 10.72 23.70
CA TRP A 203 4.76 11.96 24.15
C TRP A 203 5.29 12.83 23.01
N ALA A 204 5.75 12.18 21.94
CA ALA A 204 6.39 12.85 20.83
C ALA A 204 5.90 12.24 19.52
N PHE A 205 5.88 13.08 18.51
CA PHE A 205 5.66 12.63 17.13
C PHE A 205 6.91 11.88 16.64
N SER A 206 6.75 10.62 16.31
CA SER A 206 7.79 9.81 15.68
C SER A 206 7.52 9.72 14.18
N LEU A 207 8.41 10.30 13.40
CA LEU A 207 8.34 10.25 11.95
C LEU A 207 9.04 8.97 11.50
N ASN A 208 8.29 8.04 10.92
CA ASN A 208 8.84 6.80 10.38
C ASN A 208 8.60 6.72 8.86
N PRO A 209 9.33 7.54 8.07
CA PRO A 209 9.10 7.59 6.63
C PRO A 209 9.39 6.22 6.01
N PRO A 210 8.43 5.66 5.27
CA PRO A 210 8.67 4.41 4.59
C PRO A 210 9.74 4.58 3.52
N VAL A 211 10.76 3.74 3.53
CA VAL A 211 11.83 3.77 2.51
C VAL A 211 11.45 3.07 1.20
N TRP A 212 10.38 2.28 1.22
CA TRP A 212 9.95 1.52 0.05
C TRP A 212 9.55 2.38 -1.18
N PRO A 213 8.91 3.59 -1.05
CA PRO A 213 8.59 4.40 -2.21
C PRO A 213 9.84 4.87 -2.94
N LEU A 214 10.93 5.15 -2.20
CA LEU A 214 12.22 5.50 -2.79
C LEU A 214 12.77 4.34 -3.63
N GLY A 215 12.78 3.13 -3.09
CA GLY A 215 13.26 1.94 -3.80
C GLY A 215 12.46 1.65 -5.08
N VAL A 216 11.13 1.73 -5.00
CA VAL A 216 10.25 1.53 -6.17
C VAL A 216 10.44 2.64 -7.20
N ALA A 217 10.54 3.90 -6.77
CA ALA A 217 10.77 5.03 -7.68
C ALA A 217 12.11 4.91 -8.42
N LEU A 218 13.17 4.53 -7.73
CA LEU A 218 14.48 4.28 -8.34
C LEU A 218 14.41 3.13 -9.35
N GLY A 219 13.74 2.02 -9.02
CA GLY A 219 13.56 0.90 -9.94
C GLY A 219 12.79 1.29 -11.21
N LEU A 220 11.68 2.02 -11.07
CA LEU A 220 10.91 2.53 -12.21
C LEU A 220 11.71 3.55 -13.03
N GLY A 221 12.49 4.40 -12.38
CA GLY A 221 13.40 5.35 -13.03
C GLY A 221 14.47 4.63 -13.87
N ALA A 222 15.13 3.63 -13.31
CA ALA A 222 16.11 2.81 -14.01
C ALA A 222 15.49 2.10 -15.23
N LEU A 223 14.31 1.50 -15.06
CA LEU A 223 13.56 0.91 -16.18
C LEU A 223 13.23 1.94 -17.25
N SER A 224 12.86 3.17 -16.88
CA SER A 224 12.61 4.26 -17.84
C SER A 224 13.84 4.52 -18.72
N VAL A 225 15.04 4.58 -18.12
CA VAL A 225 16.29 4.79 -18.86
C VAL A 225 16.60 3.62 -19.80
N ILE A 226 16.44 2.38 -19.34
CA ILE A 226 16.63 1.18 -20.16
C ILE A 226 15.70 1.20 -21.38
N PHE A 227 14.43 1.53 -21.18
CA PHE A 227 13.45 1.63 -22.28
C PHE A 227 13.80 2.76 -23.26
N GLN A 228 14.34 3.88 -22.79
CA GLN A 228 14.79 4.96 -23.65
C GLN A 228 15.98 4.51 -24.53
N GLN A 229 16.96 3.83 -23.94
CA GLN A 229 18.10 3.29 -24.66
C GLN A 229 17.67 2.22 -25.68
N GLY A 230 16.79 1.31 -25.29
CA GLY A 230 16.24 0.29 -26.20
C GLY A 230 15.50 0.91 -27.40
N ALA A 231 14.72 1.97 -27.17
CA ALA A 231 14.04 2.69 -28.25
C ALA A 231 15.01 3.41 -29.20
N ARG A 232 16.15 3.85 -28.70
CA ARG A 232 17.19 4.48 -29.52
C ARG A 232 17.88 3.45 -30.41
N LEU A 233 18.32 2.32 -29.83
CA LEU A 233 18.98 1.23 -30.56
C LEU A 233 18.05 0.67 -31.66
N GLN A 234 16.78 0.50 -31.39
CA GLN A 234 15.82 0.03 -32.38
C GLN A 234 15.73 0.96 -33.59
N ARG A 235 15.70 2.29 -33.40
CA ARG A 235 15.71 3.26 -34.51
C ARG A 235 17.00 3.25 -35.33
N GLU A 236 18.14 3.05 -34.67
CA GLU A 236 19.45 2.97 -35.34
C GLU A 236 19.52 1.72 -36.22
N THR A 237 18.90 0.60 -35.81
CA THR A 237 18.86 -0.62 -36.63
C THR A 237 17.82 -0.58 -37.77
N GLU A 238 16.69 0.08 -37.58
CA GLU A 238 15.67 0.26 -38.64
C GLU A 238 16.17 1.17 -39.78
N GLY A 239 17.15 2.04 -39.54
CA GLY A 239 17.77 2.89 -40.57
C GLY A 239 18.89 2.21 -41.37
N LEU A 240 19.23 0.95 -41.06
CA LEU A 240 20.29 0.18 -41.73
C LEU A 240 19.74 -0.88 -42.70
N VAL A 241 18.44 -1.05 -42.76
CA VAL A 241 17.72 -1.95 -43.69
C VAL A 241 16.92 -1.12 -44.69
#